data_62268b1c05ffeaed80c78d2c571945cd
#
_entry.id   62268b1c05ffeaed80c78d2c571945cd
#
_cell.length_a   1.000
_cell.length_b   1.000
_cell.length_c   1.000
_cell.angle_alpha   90.00
_cell.angle_beta   90.00
_cell.angle_gamma   90.00
#
_symmetry.space_group_name_H-M   'P 1'
#
loop_
_entity.id
_entity.type
_entity.pdbx_description
1 polymer ?
#
loop_
_entity_poly.entity_id
_entity_poly.type
_entity_poly.pdbx_seq_one_letter_code
_entity_poly.pdbx_strand_id
1 'polypeptide(L)'
;MKSAGIIHICMVLLILWLCLPGPAGSAPPDEYQLKAVFVLNFCKLTDWPTDAPSEKGTFPIAIIGRVPNPVFESTMKGQSVHGAQVTVHHINEPEDAKGYRLVYIARSERHRLSGILRELRQFNVLTVSDMEEFCDAGGMIGLLTGQNKISFEVNLAPVRKARVNVSSRLLKLAKEVYGN
;
A
#
# COMPACT_ATOMS: atom_id res chain seq x y z
N MET A 1 -54.31 -42.68 11.22
CA MET A 1 -53.59 -41.72 12.09
C MET A 1 -52.03 -41.72 11.91
N LYS A 2 -51.49 -42.22 10.81
CA LYS A 2 -49.99 -42.25 10.59
C LYS A 2 -49.47 -41.21 9.61
N SER A 3 -50.31 -40.48 8.88
CA SER A 3 -49.89 -39.50 7.86
C SER A 3 -49.54 -38.10 8.41
N ALA A 4 -50.12 -37.67 9.54
CA ALA A 4 -49.90 -36.38 10.12
C ALA A 4 -48.45 -36.19 10.67
N GLY A 5 -47.82 -37.26 11.19
CA GLY A 5 -46.46 -37.23 11.71
C GLY A 5 -45.39 -37.03 10.64
N ILE A 6 -45.58 -37.61 9.45
CA ILE A 6 -44.64 -37.51 8.34
C ILE A 6 -44.61 -36.07 7.77
N ILE A 7 -45.77 -35.44 7.67
CA ILE A 7 -45.89 -34.05 7.18
C ILE A 7 -45.19 -33.08 8.11
N HIS A 8 -45.31 -33.27 9.43
CA HIS A 8 -44.59 -32.41 10.43
C HIS A 8 -43.08 -32.60 10.36
N ILE A 9 -42.58 -33.82 10.20
CA ILE A 9 -41.13 -34.08 10.09
C ILE A 9 -40.56 -33.48 8.81
N CYS A 10 -41.28 -33.63 7.67
CA CYS A 10 -40.86 -33.01 6.42
C CYS A 10 -40.83 -31.45 6.50
N MET A 11 -41.80 -30.85 7.17
CA MET A 11 -41.87 -29.41 7.35
C MET A 11 -40.73 -28.86 8.26
N VAL A 12 -40.38 -29.61 9.32
CA VAL A 12 -39.25 -29.23 10.21
C VAL A 12 -37.92 -29.37 9.47
N LEU A 13 -37.73 -30.41 8.66
CA LEU A 13 -36.52 -30.59 7.84
C LEU A 13 -36.37 -29.50 6.74
N LEU A 14 -37.52 -29.07 6.17
CA LEU A 14 -37.49 -27.98 5.18
C LEU A 14 -37.10 -26.62 5.80
N ILE A 15 -37.55 -26.33 7.03
CA ILE A 15 -37.21 -25.13 7.77
C ILE A 15 -35.73 -25.15 8.18
N LEU A 16 -35.17 -26.29 8.55
CA LEU A 16 -33.76 -26.43 8.90
C LEU A 16 -32.83 -26.19 7.70
N TRP A 17 -33.27 -26.44 6.49
CA TRP A 17 -32.49 -26.21 5.26
C TRP A 17 -32.45 -24.75 4.84
N LEU A 18 -33.42 -23.92 5.25
CA LEU A 18 -33.42 -22.48 5.00
C LEU A 18 -32.49 -21.70 5.93
N CYS A 19 -31.96 -22.29 7.00
CA CYS A 19 -31.06 -21.65 7.98
C CYS A 19 -29.57 -21.90 7.70
N LEU A 20 -29.19 -22.50 6.56
CA LEU A 20 -27.79 -22.59 6.19
C LEU A 20 -27.27 -21.15 5.88
N PRO A 21 -26.27 -20.67 6.64
CA PRO A 21 -25.63 -19.39 6.28
C PRO A 21 -25.09 -19.54 4.85
N GLY A 22 -25.59 -18.69 3.95
CA GLY A 22 -25.05 -18.58 2.61
C GLY A 22 -23.55 -18.34 2.66
N PRO A 23 -22.78 -18.65 1.59
CA PRO A 23 -21.36 -18.35 1.55
C PRO A 23 -21.18 -16.87 1.89
N ALA A 24 -20.46 -16.61 2.97
CA ALA A 24 -20.07 -15.25 3.35
C ALA A 24 -19.20 -14.73 2.21
N GLY A 25 -19.82 -14.02 1.26
CA GLY A 25 -19.11 -13.31 0.22
C GLY A 25 -18.14 -12.36 0.92
N SER A 26 -16.83 -12.56 0.73
CA SER A 26 -15.84 -11.62 1.25
C SER A 26 -16.17 -10.25 0.66
N ALA A 27 -16.39 -9.26 1.51
CA ALA A 27 -16.54 -7.88 1.08
C ALA A 27 -15.35 -7.52 0.18
N PRO A 28 -15.54 -6.71 -0.88
CA PRO A 28 -14.43 -6.25 -1.70
C PRO A 28 -13.38 -5.60 -0.80
N PRO A 29 -12.09 -5.81 -1.06
CA PRO A 29 -11.04 -5.24 -0.25
C PRO A 29 -11.18 -3.72 -0.20
N ASP A 30 -11.02 -3.16 0.98
CA ASP A 30 -11.01 -1.70 1.18
C ASP A 30 -9.92 -1.06 0.30
N GLU A 31 -10.21 0.11 -0.28
CA GLU A 31 -9.27 0.84 -1.14
C GLU A 31 -7.90 1.03 -0.46
N TYR A 32 -7.89 1.38 0.81
CA TYR A 32 -6.66 1.59 1.56
C TYR A 32 -5.92 0.28 1.87
N GLN A 33 -6.65 -0.82 2.05
CA GLN A 33 -6.04 -2.15 2.14
C GLN A 33 -5.30 -2.50 0.85
N LEU A 34 -5.94 -2.26 -0.31
CA LEU A 34 -5.33 -2.52 -1.60
C LEU A 34 -4.12 -1.60 -1.85
N LYS A 35 -4.21 -0.31 -1.50
CA LYS A 35 -3.06 0.63 -1.57
C LYS A 35 -1.88 0.15 -0.73
N ALA A 36 -2.12 -0.35 0.48
CA ALA A 36 -1.07 -0.91 1.33
C ALA A 36 -0.39 -2.13 0.70
N VAL A 37 -1.15 -3.02 0.05
CA VAL A 37 -0.61 -4.16 -0.70
C VAL A 37 0.26 -3.68 -1.87
N PHE A 38 -0.13 -2.62 -2.59
CA PHE A 38 0.70 -2.03 -3.64
C PHE A 38 2.00 -1.48 -3.07
N VAL A 39 1.96 -0.74 -1.96
CA VAL A 39 3.15 -0.20 -1.28
C VAL A 39 4.11 -1.32 -0.88
N LEU A 40 3.61 -2.42 -0.30
CA LEU A 40 4.42 -3.60 0.02
C LEU A 40 5.06 -4.22 -1.23
N ASN A 41 4.32 -4.29 -2.34
CA ASN A 41 4.86 -4.81 -3.59
C ASN A 41 5.92 -3.88 -4.18
N PHE A 42 5.76 -2.57 -4.05
CA PHE A 42 6.82 -1.62 -4.44
C PHE A 42 8.08 -1.87 -3.64
N CYS A 43 7.97 -2.06 -2.31
CA CYS A 43 9.10 -2.43 -1.48
C CYS A 43 9.77 -3.73 -1.92
N LYS A 44 9.00 -4.78 -2.23
CA LYS A 44 9.51 -6.09 -2.65
C LYS A 44 10.19 -6.09 -4.03
N LEU A 45 9.83 -5.12 -4.88
CA LEU A 45 10.31 -4.99 -6.26
C LEU A 45 11.26 -3.81 -6.45
N THR A 46 11.82 -3.32 -5.37
CA THR A 46 12.79 -2.21 -5.34
C THR A 46 13.99 -2.63 -4.50
N ASP A 47 15.19 -2.24 -4.93
CA ASP A 47 16.44 -2.42 -4.21
C ASP A 47 17.00 -1.07 -3.78
N TRP A 48 17.58 -1.03 -2.60
CA TRP A 48 18.25 0.14 -2.03
C TRP A 48 19.76 -0.08 -1.99
N PRO A 49 20.54 1.01 -1.99
CA PRO A 49 21.98 0.91 -1.76
C PRO A 49 22.28 0.16 -0.46
N THR A 50 23.34 -0.67 -0.47
CA THR A 50 23.74 -1.49 0.69
C THR A 50 24.23 -0.64 1.86
N ASP A 51 24.70 0.57 1.59
CA ASP A 51 25.14 1.57 2.58
C ASP A 51 23.99 2.38 3.19
N ALA A 52 22.75 2.16 2.73
CA ALA A 52 21.60 2.85 3.28
C ALA A 52 21.35 2.35 4.73
N PRO A 53 21.38 3.26 5.71
CA PRO A 53 21.23 2.91 7.11
C PRO A 53 19.87 2.26 7.37
N SER A 54 19.88 1.11 8.04
CA SER A 54 18.67 0.46 8.56
C SER A 54 19.04 -0.39 9.75
N GLU A 55 18.17 -0.50 10.72
CA GLU A 55 18.32 -1.47 11.80
C GLU A 55 18.28 -2.89 11.23
N LYS A 56 19.22 -3.74 11.69
CA LYS A 56 19.28 -5.12 11.26
C LYS A 56 17.95 -5.83 11.51
N GLY A 57 17.39 -6.45 10.48
CA GLY A 57 16.16 -7.24 10.59
C GLY A 57 14.86 -6.44 10.46
N THR A 58 14.93 -5.11 10.28
CA THR A 58 13.75 -4.27 10.06
C THR A 58 13.74 -3.62 8.68
N PHE A 59 12.53 -3.40 8.14
CA PHE A 59 12.27 -2.66 6.92
C PHE A 59 11.37 -1.46 7.28
N PRO A 60 11.97 -0.29 7.60
CA PRO A 60 11.22 0.85 8.09
C PRO A 60 10.54 1.62 6.95
N ILE A 61 9.22 1.84 7.11
CA ILE A 61 8.37 2.67 6.26
C ILE A 61 7.91 3.86 7.07
N ALA A 62 8.05 5.07 6.54
CA ALA A 62 7.53 6.27 7.15
C ALA A 62 6.21 6.70 6.48
N ILE A 63 5.34 7.30 7.26
CA ILE A 63 4.14 8.00 6.79
C ILE A 63 4.26 9.47 7.22
N ILE A 64 4.15 10.38 6.25
CA ILE A 64 4.01 11.82 6.51
C ILE A 64 2.55 12.20 6.27
N GLY A 65 1.94 12.83 7.27
CA GLY A 65 0.55 13.22 7.24
C GLY A 65 -0.42 12.14 7.72
N ARG A 66 -1.71 12.37 7.49
CA ARG A 66 -2.80 11.54 7.99
C ARG A 66 -3.41 10.69 6.88
N VAL A 67 -3.26 9.38 7.01
CA VAL A 67 -4.01 8.40 6.22
C VAL A 67 -5.38 8.19 6.90
N PRO A 68 -6.50 8.34 6.19
CA PRO A 68 -7.82 8.36 6.82
C PRO A 68 -8.30 6.98 7.31
N ASN A 69 -7.67 5.89 6.89
CA ASN A 69 -8.11 4.54 7.22
C ASN A 69 -6.98 3.72 7.86
N PRO A 70 -7.15 3.25 9.11
CA PRO A 70 -6.13 2.47 9.84
C PRO A 70 -5.81 1.12 9.20
N VAL A 71 -6.65 0.61 8.27
CA VAL A 71 -6.40 -0.63 7.55
C VAL A 71 -5.13 -0.55 6.70
N PHE A 72 -4.75 0.65 6.25
CA PHE A 72 -3.53 0.88 5.49
C PHE A 72 -2.29 0.41 6.27
N GLU A 73 -2.15 0.85 7.52
CA GLU A 73 -1.02 0.46 8.37
C GLU A 73 -1.13 -0.98 8.86
N SER A 74 -2.33 -1.40 9.29
CA SER A 74 -2.54 -2.77 9.80
C SER A 74 -2.27 -3.84 8.74
N THR A 75 -2.49 -3.53 7.46
CA THR A 75 -2.17 -4.43 6.34
C THR A 75 -0.67 -4.62 6.18
N MET A 76 0.14 -3.59 6.46
CA MET A 76 1.61 -3.67 6.37
C MET A 76 2.25 -4.29 7.60
N LYS A 77 1.62 -4.16 8.75
CA LYS A 77 2.14 -4.67 10.02
C LYS A 77 2.31 -6.20 9.98
N GLY A 78 3.47 -6.67 10.42
CA GLY A 78 3.78 -8.11 10.44
C GLY A 78 4.18 -8.71 9.09
N GLN A 79 4.20 -7.92 8.01
CA GLN A 79 4.72 -8.35 6.72
C GLN A 79 6.26 -8.33 6.72
N SER A 80 6.86 -9.00 5.73
CA SER A 80 8.30 -8.96 5.52
C SER A 80 8.66 -8.56 4.08
N VAL A 81 9.78 -7.87 3.95
CA VAL A 81 10.37 -7.43 2.69
C VAL A 81 11.85 -7.77 2.74
N HIS A 82 12.34 -8.52 1.75
CA HIS A 82 13.74 -8.97 1.68
C HIS A 82 14.25 -9.66 2.96
N GLY A 83 13.35 -10.40 3.65
CA GLY A 83 13.68 -11.10 4.91
C GLY A 83 13.68 -10.20 6.16
N ALA A 84 13.43 -8.89 6.03
CA ALA A 84 13.32 -7.95 7.13
C ALA A 84 11.85 -7.68 7.47
N GLN A 85 11.53 -7.50 8.76
CA GLN A 85 10.17 -7.23 9.22
C GLN A 85 9.79 -5.77 8.94
N VAL A 86 8.63 -5.57 8.32
CA VAL A 86 8.11 -4.22 8.07
C VAL A 86 7.71 -3.55 9.37
N THR A 87 8.25 -2.35 9.58
CA THR A 87 7.83 -1.43 10.64
C THR A 87 7.26 -0.15 10.01
N VAL A 88 6.19 0.37 10.57
CA VAL A 88 5.53 1.58 10.08
C VAL A 88 5.55 2.64 11.16
N HIS A 89 6.00 3.83 10.81
CA HIS A 89 6.16 4.95 11.73
C HIS A 89 5.58 6.23 11.13
N HIS A 90 4.93 7.03 11.94
CA HIS A 90 4.55 8.39 11.57
C HIS A 90 5.71 9.34 11.86
N ILE A 91 6.05 10.16 10.88
CA ILE A 91 7.00 11.27 11.03
C ILE A 91 6.30 12.57 10.63
N ASN A 92 6.63 13.65 11.30
CA ASN A 92 6.01 14.95 11.04
C ASN A 92 6.80 15.75 10.01
N GLU A 93 8.12 15.65 10.07
CA GLU A 93 9.01 16.42 9.22
C GLU A 93 9.81 15.50 8.29
N PRO A 94 10.05 15.91 7.03
CA PRO A 94 10.78 15.11 6.07
C PRO A 94 12.23 14.83 6.46
N GLU A 95 12.84 15.67 7.30
CA GLU A 95 14.19 15.51 7.84
C GLU A 95 14.33 14.24 8.70
N ASP A 96 13.22 13.80 9.31
CA ASP A 96 13.16 12.58 10.12
C ASP A 96 13.18 11.31 9.25
N ALA A 97 13.13 11.44 7.92
CA ALA A 97 13.12 10.29 7.00
C ALA A 97 14.47 9.56 6.89
N LYS A 98 15.50 10.03 7.57
CA LYS A 98 16.79 9.35 7.58
C LYS A 98 16.68 7.92 8.13
N GLY A 99 17.14 6.95 7.33
CA GLY A 99 17.10 5.53 7.71
C GLY A 99 15.84 4.78 7.27
N TYR A 100 14.81 5.48 6.82
CA TYR A 100 13.64 4.84 6.21
C TYR A 100 13.95 4.36 4.79
N ARG A 101 13.22 3.34 4.33
CA ARG A 101 13.31 2.79 2.97
C ARG A 101 12.27 3.40 2.05
N LEU A 102 11.08 3.63 2.57
CA LEU A 102 9.97 4.23 1.84
C LEU A 102 9.31 5.30 2.70
N VAL A 103 8.89 6.38 2.06
CA VAL A 103 8.06 7.44 2.65
C VAL A 103 6.75 7.51 1.88
N TYR A 104 5.64 7.18 2.56
CA TYR A 104 4.31 7.43 2.05
C TYR A 104 3.87 8.83 2.46
N ILE A 105 3.51 9.67 1.47
CA ILE A 105 3.07 11.04 1.71
C ILE A 105 1.56 11.09 1.53
N ALA A 106 0.83 11.30 2.64
CA ALA A 106 -0.64 11.31 2.62
C ALA A 106 -1.19 12.56 1.94
N ARG A 107 -2.42 12.47 1.41
CA ARG A 107 -3.12 13.61 0.74
C ARG A 107 -3.26 14.85 1.62
N SER A 108 -3.27 14.68 2.94
CA SER A 108 -3.31 15.83 3.88
C SER A 108 -2.13 16.79 3.71
N GLU A 109 -1.03 16.32 3.11
CA GLU A 109 0.21 17.09 2.91
C GLU A 109 0.30 17.78 1.55
N ARG A 110 -0.77 17.77 0.75
CA ARG A 110 -0.79 18.37 -0.60
C ARG A 110 -0.25 19.82 -0.62
N HIS A 111 -0.59 20.62 0.37
CA HIS A 111 -0.21 22.01 0.46
C HIS A 111 1.30 22.26 0.68
N ARG A 112 2.01 21.27 1.26
CA ARG A 112 3.46 21.35 1.50
C ARG A 112 4.28 20.33 0.71
N LEU A 113 3.65 19.63 -0.27
CA LEU A 113 4.25 18.53 -1.03
C LEU A 113 5.59 18.91 -1.67
N SER A 114 5.69 20.07 -2.32
CA SER A 114 6.93 20.53 -2.98
C SER A 114 8.09 20.70 -2.00
N GLY A 115 7.81 21.20 -0.80
CA GLY A 115 8.77 21.30 0.29
C GLY A 115 9.23 19.91 0.76
N ILE A 116 8.28 19.04 1.06
CA ILE A 116 8.56 17.66 1.49
C ILE A 116 9.44 16.92 0.46
N LEU A 117 9.07 16.95 -0.82
CA LEU A 117 9.83 16.28 -1.87
C LEU A 117 11.23 16.87 -2.04
N ARG A 118 11.42 18.18 -1.86
CA ARG A 118 12.74 18.83 -1.91
C ARG A 118 13.65 18.31 -0.80
N GLU A 119 13.17 18.24 0.43
CA GLU A 119 13.94 17.76 1.58
C GLU A 119 14.23 16.24 1.49
N LEU A 120 13.28 15.44 1.00
CA LEU A 120 13.48 13.99 0.83
C LEU A 120 14.54 13.63 -0.22
N ARG A 121 14.89 14.56 -1.13
CA ARG A 121 15.92 14.30 -2.18
C ARG A 121 17.31 13.99 -1.62
N GLN A 122 17.60 14.39 -0.40
CA GLN A 122 18.89 14.11 0.25
C GLN A 122 18.98 12.68 0.80
N PHE A 123 17.88 11.95 0.83
CA PHE A 123 17.81 10.59 1.37
C PHE A 123 17.58 9.56 0.26
N ASN A 124 18.06 8.33 0.48
CA ASN A 124 17.84 7.20 -0.43
C ASN A 124 16.50 6.51 -0.12
N VAL A 125 15.40 7.27 -0.18
CA VAL A 125 14.05 6.79 0.11
C VAL A 125 13.21 6.73 -1.13
N LEU A 126 12.33 5.73 -1.23
CA LEU A 126 11.30 5.66 -2.26
C LEU A 126 10.09 6.50 -1.80
N THR A 127 9.68 7.50 -2.57
CA THR A 127 8.49 8.30 -2.24
C THR A 127 7.27 7.76 -2.96
N VAL A 128 6.18 7.58 -2.22
CA VAL A 128 4.89 7.07 -2.73
C VAL A 128 3.76 7.94 -2.21
N SER A 129 2.76 8.20 -3.05
CA SER A 129 1.53 8.89 -2.65
C SER A 129 0.35 8.43 -3.50
N ASP A 130 -0.86 8.69 -3.03
CA ASP A 130 -2.09 8.58 -3.80
C ASP A 130 -2.65 9.95 -4.22
N MET A 131 -1.84 11.01 -4.12
CA MET A 131 -2.20 12.33 -4.64
C MET A 131 -2.19 12.32 -6.17
N GLU A 132 -3.17 12.99 -6.76
CA GLU A 132 -3.15 13.31 -8.19
C GLU A 132 -1.93 14.17 -8.53
N GLU A 133 -1.36 13.97 -9.71
CA GLU A 133 -0.18 14.71 -10.21
C GLU A 133 1.08 14.56 -9.31
N PHE A 134 1.11 13.51 -8.46
CA PHE A 134 2.24 13.31 -7.56
C PHE A 134 3.58 13.16 -8.27
N CYS A 135 3.58 12.40 -9.36
CA CYS A 135 4.79 12.19 -10.15
C CYS A 135 5.19 13.44 -10.93
N ASP A 136 4.25 14.25 -11.39
CA ASP A 136 4.50 15.55 -12.05
C ASP A 136 5.13 16.54 -11.09
N ALA A 137 4.70 16.51 -9.82
CA ALA A 137 5.29 17.31 -8.75
C ALA A 137 6.72 16.87 -8.36
N GLY A 138 7.23 15.75 -8.93
CA GLY A 138 8.55 15.21 -8.65
C GLY A 138 8.58 14.06 -7.66
N GLY A 139 7.44 13.47 -7.35
CA GLY A 139 7.34 12.20 -6.63
C GLY A 139 7.78 11.01 -7.49
N MET A 140 8.01 9.85 -6.87
CA MET A 140 8.55 8.68 -7.57
C MET A 140 7.47 7.72 -8.04
N ILE A 141 6.51 7.34 -7.18
CA ILE A 141 5.41 6.44 -7.53
C ILE A 141 4.08 7.05 -7.09
N GLY A 142 3.19 7.28 -8.04
CA GLY A 142 1.84 7.76 -7.83
C GLY A 142 0.82 6.63 -7.92
N LEU A 143 0.03 6.40 -6.86
CA LEU A 143 -1.10 5.47 -6.88
C LEU A 143 -2.32 6.19 -7.48
N LEU A 144 -2.90 5.59 -8.50
CA LEU A 144 -4.05 6.11 -9.22
C LEU A 144 -5.29 5.28 -8.89
N THR A 145 -6.30 5.92 -8.30
CA THR A 145 -7.60 5.29 -8.02
C THR A 145 -8.55 5.58 -9.17
N GLY A 146 -9.04 4.54 -9.84
CA GLY A 146 -10.08 4.62 -10.86
C GLY A 146 -11.33 3.84 -10.44
N GLN A 147 -12.31 3.70 -11.34
CA GLN A 147 -13.52 2.92 -11.09
C GLN A 147 -13.14 1.46 -10.72
N ASN A 148 -13.21 1.12 -9.43
CA ASN A 148 -12.92 -0.20 -8.85
C ASN A 148 -11.51 -0.78 -9.16
N LYS A 149 -10.53 0.06 -9.51
CA LYS A 149 -9.18 -0.38 -9.85
C LYS A 149 -8.14 0.60 -9.32
N ILE A 150 -7.09 0.06 -8.72
CA ILE A 150 -5.87 0.80 -8.42
C ILE A 150 -4.83 0.47 -9.49
N SER A 151 -4.22 1.49 -10.03
CA SER A 151 -3.05 1.44 -10.89
C SER A 151 -1.98 2.38 -10.34
N PHE A 152 -0.84 2.46 -10.99
CA PHE A 152 0.23 3.37 -10.55
C PHE A 152 1.05 3.84 -11.74
N GLU A 153 1.73 4.95 -11.53
CA GLU A 153 2.69 5.55 -12.43
C GLU A 153 4.06 5.67 -11.75
N VAL A 154 5.12 5.73 -12.55
CA VAL A 154 6.50 5.81 -12.05
C VAL A 154 7.25 6.93 -12.75
N ASN A 155 7.85 7.83 -11.96
CA ASN A 155 8.78 8.83 -12.46
C ASN A 155 10.22 8.39 -12.14
N LEU A 156 10.98 8.00 -13.17
CA LEU A 156 12.34 7.49 -13.02
C LEU A 156 13.39 8.57 -12.73
N ALA A 157 13.12 9.82 -13.05
CA ALA A 157 14.10 10.89 -12.81
C ALA A 157 14.44 11.06 -11.32
N PRO A 158 13.47 11.20 -10.40
CA PRO A 158 13.76 11.23 -8.96
C PRO A 158 14.22 9.87 -8.42
N VAL A 159 13.75 8.73 -8.95
CA VAL A 159 14.19 7.38 -8.54
C VAL A 159 15.70 7.24 -8.72
N ARG A 160 16.25 7.60 -9.90
CA ARG A 160 17.69 7.53 -10.17
C ARG A 160 18.49 8.47 -9.25
N LYS A 161 17.99 9.68 -9.00
CA LYS A 161 18.64 10.64 -8.11
C LYS A 161 18.77 10.12 -6.68
N ALA A 162 17.75 9.39 -6.20
CA ALA A 162 17.75 8.75 -4.90
C ALA A 162 18.60 7.46 -4.87
N ARG A 163 19.23 7.04 -5.98
CA ARG A 163 20.03 5.81 -6.08
C ARG A 163 19.23 4.55 -5.71
N VAL A 164 17.91 4.60 -5.87
CA VAL A 164 16.98 3.49 -5.65
C VAL A 164 16.80 2.76 -6.99
N ASN A 165 16.79 1.43 -6.98
CA ASN A 165 16.65 0.63 -8.18
C ASN A 165 15.28 -0.06 -8.23
N VAL A 166 14.41 0.43 -9.08
CA VAL A 166 13.07 -0.15 -9.31
C VAL A 166 13.19 -1.23 -10.38
N SER A 167 12.73 -2.45 -10.07
CA SER A 167 12.86 -3.59 -10.98
C SER A 167 12.09 -3.39 -12.29
N SER A 168 12.58 -3.95 -13.38
CA SER A 168 11.89 -3.96 -14.68
C SER A 168 10.52 -4.64 -14.61
N ARG A 169 10.33 -5.57 -13.65
CA ARG A 169 9.03 -6.21 -13.40
C ARG A 169 8.01 -5.20 -12.87
N LEU A 170 8.42 -4.31 -11.95
CA LEU A 170 7.53 -3.26 -11.46
C LEU A 170 7.18 -2.28 -12.58
N LEU A 171 8.16 -1.87 -13.37
CA LEU A 171 7.95 -0.93 -14.48
C LEU A 171 6.99 -1.46 -15.53
N LYS A 172 7.01 -2.76 -15.83
CA LYS A 172 6.06 -3.40 -16.76
C LYS A 172 4.61 -3.39 -16.26
N LEU A 173 4.39 -3.27 -14.95
CA LEU A 173 3.05 -3.22 -14.33
C LEU A 173 2.52 -1.80 -14.19
N ALA A 174 3.36 -0.80 -14.35
CA ALA A 174 2.98 0.60 -14.27
C ALA A 174 2.05 0.96 -15.45
N LYS A 175 1.06 1.81 -15.18
CA LYS A 175 0.20 2.41 -16.22
C LYS A 175 1.02 3.33 -17.11
N GLU A 176 1.96 4.05 -16.51
CA GLU A 176 2.84 5.01 -17.18
C GLU A 176 4.20 5.05 -16.49
N VAL A 177 5.26 5.21 -17.30
CA VAL A 177 6.65 5.38 -16.83
C VAL A 177 7.27 6.51 -17.61
N TYR A 178 7.72 7.54 -16.91
CA TYR A 178 8.35 8.72 -17.51
C TYR A 178 9.62 9.12 -16.77
N GLY A 179 10.32 10.10 -17.32
CA GLY A 179 11.61 10.54 -16.79
C GLY A 179 12.79 9.67 -17.26
N ASN A 180 12.68 9.08 -18.46
CA ASN A 180 13.77 8.32 -19.10
C ASN A 180 14.95 9.21 -19.43
#